data_11d9e36122a30fcd913c45c8ea8fb5e9
#
_entry.id   11d9e36122a30fcd913c45c8ea8fb5e9
#
_cell.length_a   1.000
_cell.length_b   1.000
_cell.length_c   1.000
_cell.angle_alpha   90.00
_cell.angle_beta   90.00
_cell.angle_gamma   90.00
#
_symmetry.space_group_name_H-M   'P 1'
#
loop_
_entity.id
_entity.type
_entity.pdbx_description
1 polymer ?
#
loop_
_entity_poly.entity_id
_entity_poly.type
_entity_poly.pdbx_seq_one_letter_code
_entity_poly.pdbx_strand_id
1 'polypeptide(L)'
;MSNITKKINGKEYTFDVTTLDIKLVDYGGFYGTDIRVDVKVKCNNNEDEFSVELCYPMGDAYDYYSEMNYADLAEMFGETAEEIESDFSAWYDKHSDKLETDYVNLFIDECFWEDEEPFQEMVLDELLSDKSDNKDELLALIVSDSDEITTIETDENFMYIPDFMDDETTDEEFENILEYRKGYPCDGWGAPKEYKLFTVIVNKYVRFEVEMYLSKYAACKYEVGVGWGNIFEYANDMLSKFLSRENIKTIKDLKDYLANNENRILLED
;
A
#
# COMPACT_ATOMS: atom_id res chain seq x y z
N MET A 1 -1.52 14.85 -14.36
CA MET A 1 -0.59 13.71 -14.18
C MET A 1 0.82 14.27 -14.12
N SER A 2 1.37 14.36 -12.96
CA SER A 2 2.69 15.01 -12.74
C SER A 2 3.74 13.97 -12.41
N ASN A 3 4.90 14.08 -13.08
CA ASN A 3 6.06 13.22 -12.84
C ASN A 3 6.99 13.92 -11.86
N ILE A 4 7.01 13.46 -10.62
CA ILE A 4 7.78 14.05 -9.53
C ILE A 4 8.96 13.15 -9.22
N THR A 5 10.16 13.70 -9.23
CA THR A 5 11.39 12.96 -8.93
C THR A 5 11.86 13.23 -7.50
N LYS A 6 11.99 12.18 -6.71
CA LYS A 6 12.49 12.24 -5.32
C LYS A 6 13.72 11.35 -5.13
N LYS A 7 14.62 11.78 -4.27
CA LYS A 7 15.83 11.04 -3.92
C LYS A 7 15.63 10.31 -2.60
N ILE A 8 15.57 8.97 -2.64
CA ILE A 8 15.36 8.11 -1.48
C ILE A 8 16.57 7.20 -1.35
N ASN A 9 17.18 7.17 -0.17
CA ASN A 9 18.39 6.38 0.11
C ASN A 9 19.53 6.55 -0.92
N GLY A 10 19.66 7.77 -1.49
CA GLY A 10 20.71 8.12 -2.45
C GLY A 10 20.41 7.78 -3.91
N LYS A 11 19.30 7.12 -4.20
CA LYS A 11 18.81 6.74 -5.54
C LYS A 11 17.63 7.63 -5.93
N GLU A 12 17.52 8.00 -7.20
CA GLU A 12 16.41 8.82 -7.72
C GLU A 12 15.28 7.94 -8.22
N TYR A 13 14.04 8.31 -7.85
CA TYR A 13 12.81 7.66 -8.27
C TYR A 13 11.85 8.69 -8.82
N THR A 14 11.16 8.32 -9.89
CA THR A 14 10.12 9.16 -10.48
C THR A 14 8.75 8.56 -10.15
N PHE A 15 7.93 9.37 -9.53
CA PHE A 15 6.55 9.05 -9.17
C PHE A 15 5.62 9.76 -10.14
N ASP A 16 4.65 9.02 -10.67
CA ASP A 16 3.52 9.57 -11.40
C ASP A 16 2.36 9.69 -10.41
N VAL A 17 2.00 10.92 -10.08
CA VAL A 17 0.96 11.21 -9.07
C VAL A 17 -0.27 11.74 -9.77
N THR A 18 -1.41 11.17 -9.45
CA THR A 18 -2.72 11.61 -9.97
C THR A 18 -3.65 11.84 -8.79
N THR A 19 -4.14 13.05 -8.64
CA THR A 19 -5.16 13.37 -7.64
C THR A 19 -6.51 12.78 -8.06
N LEU A 20 -7.15 12.04 -7.16
CA LEU A 20 -8.43 11.39 -7.38
C LEU A 20 -9.58 12.20 -6.79
N ASP A 21 -9.39 12.69 -5.55
CA ASP A 21 -10.40 13.44 -4.82
C ASP A 21 -9.75 14.34 -3.74
N ILE A 22 -10.42 15.45 -3.41
CA ILE A 22 -10.00 16.35 -2.34
C ILE A 22 -11.25 16.69 -1.52
N LYS A 23 -11.17 16.50 -0.21
CA LYS A 23 -12.26 16.76 0.73
C LYS A 23 -11.83 17.65 1.85
N LEU A 24 -12.68 18.61 2.17
CA LEU A 24 -12.54 19.39 3.40
C LEU A 24 -12.69 18.46 4.61
N VAL A 25 -11.74 18.52 5.54
CA VAL A 25 -11.80 17.88 6.86
C VAL A 25 -12.16 18.91 7.91
N ASP A 26 -11.42 20.01 7.99
CA ASP A 26 -11.68 21.11 8.88
C ASP A 26 -11.18 22.43 8.28
N TYR A 27 -11.91 23.52 8.50
CA TYR A 27 -11.55 24.85 8.03
C TYR A 27 -10.82 25.63 9.14
N GLY A 28 -9.53 25.77 9.00
CA GLY A 28 -8.67 26.46 9.96
C GLY A 28 -8.52 27.97 9.73
N GLY A 29 -9.13 28.52 8.69
CA GLY A 29 -9.07 29.94 8.35
C GLY A 29 -7.64 30.43 8.13
N PHE A 30 -7.24 31.46 8.87
CA PHE A 30 -5.93 32.10 8.75
C PHE A 30 -4.72 31.14 8.90
N TYR A 31 -4.87 30.06 9.66
CA TYR A 31 -3.78 29.10 9.91
C TYR A 31 -3.68 28.01 8.87
N GLY A 32 -4.66 27.88 8.01
CA GLY A 32 -4.75 26.83 7.00
C GLY A 32 -6.03 26.01 7.14
N THR A 33 -6.21 25.11 6.22
CA THR A 33 -7.38 24.23 6.14
C THR A 33 -6.91 22.80 6.08
N ASP A 34 -7.50 21.95 6.91
CA ASP A 34 -7.22 20.52 6.89
C ASP A 34 -8.05 19.87 5.79
N ILE A 35 -7.34 19.33 4.82
CA ILE A 35 -7.91 18.62 3.68
C ILE A 35 -7.44 17.18 3.63
N ARG A 36 -8.32 16.29 3.19
CA ARG A 36 -7.95 14.93 2.81
C ARG A 36 -7.80 14.85 1.30
N VAL A 37 -6.69 14.35 0.86
CA VAL A 37 -6.36 14.18 -0.55
C VAL A 37 -6.23 12.70 -0.85
N ASP A 38 -7.06 12.19 -1.74
CA ASP A 38 -6.95 10.84 -2.27
C ASP A 38 -6.16 10.90 -3.57
N VAL A 39 -5.06 10.13 -3.64
CA VAL A 39 -4.17 10.12 -4.80
C VAL A 39 -3.86 8.70 -5.24
N LYS A 40 -3.65 8.55 -6.54
CA LYS A 40 -3.05 7.38 -7.14
C LYS A 40 -1.58 7.68 -7.42
N VAL A 41 -0.69 6.86 -6.88
CA VAL A 41 0.74 7.00 -7.05
C VAL A 41 1.29 5.78 -7.77
N LYS A 42 2.08 6.03 -8.80
CA LYS A 42 2.76 4.99 -9.56
C LYS A 42 4.27 5.23 -9.53
N CYS A 43 5.02 4.16 -9.30
CA CYS A 43 6.48 4.16 -9.43
C CYS A 43 6.93 2.83 -10.03
N ASN A 44 7.83 2.88 -10.99
CA ASN A 44 8.22 1.71 -11.79
C ASN A 44 6.99 1.06 -12.47
N ASN A 45 6.72 -0.22 -12.16
CA ASN A 45 5.56 -0.96 -12.67
C ASN A 45 4.47 -1.15 -11.60
N ASN A 46 4.67 -0.59 -10.41
CA ASN A 46 3.76 -0.72 -9.28
C ASN A 46 2.92 0.54 -9.13
N GLU A 47 1.66 0.39 -8.74
CA GLU A 47 0.77 1.51 -8.46
C GLU A 47 -0.15 1.16 -7.27
N ASP A 48 -0.51 2.19 -6.50
CA ASP A 48 -1.51 2.07 -5.44
C ASP A 48 -2.20 3.41 -5.18
N GLU A 49 -3.29 3.36 -4.39
CA GLU A 49 -4.05 4.53 -3.99
C GLU A 49 -3.77 4.83 -2.52
N PHE A 50 -3.53 6.10 -2.23
CA PHE A 50 -3.21 6.60 -0.91
C PHE A 50 -4.15 7.73 -0.53
N SER A 51 -4.40 7.86 0.76
CA SER A 51 -5.15 8.96 1.34
C SER A 51 -4.27 9.67 2.37
N VAL A 52 -4.13 10.98 2.24
CA VAL A 52 -3.32 11.80 3.16
C VAL A 52 -4.13 13.00 3.65
N GLU A 53 -3.98 13.31 4.92
CA GLU A 53 -4.51 14.54 5.50
C GLU A 53 -3.38 15.55 5.65
N LEU A 54 -3.59 16.75 5.16
CA LEU A 54 -2.60 17.83 5.25
C LEU A 54 -3.28 19.17 5.52
N CYS A 55 -2.56 20.03 6.22
CA CYS A 55 -2.99 21.40 6.44
C CYS A 55 -2.49 22.25 5.27
N TYR A 56 -3.40 22.67 4.40
CA TYR A 56 -3.07 23.48 3.25
C TYR A 56 -3.19 24.97 3.61
N PRO A 57 -2.14 25.78 3.39
CA PRO A 57 -2.20 27.20 3.71
C PRO A 57 -3.16 27.92 2.75
N MET A 58 -4.25 28.41 3.30
CA MET A 58 -5.24 29.21 2.61
C MET A 58 -5.33 30.59 3.23
N GLY A 59 -5.83 31.55 2.49
CA GLY A 59 -6.21 32.85 3.01
C GLY A 59 -7.45 32.77 3.91
N ASP A 60 -7.85 33.91 4.45
CA ASP A 60 -9.05 34.02 5.26
C ASP A 60 -10.27 34.24 4.36
N ALA A 61 -11.27 33.37 4.48
CA ALA A 61 -12.52 33.49 3.71
C ALA A 61 -13.27 34.79 4.02
N TYR A 62 -13.22 35.25 5.28
CA TYR A 62 -13.82 36.53 5.65
C TYR A 62 -13.23 37.70 4.86
N ASP A 63 -11.90 37.78 4.79
CA ASP A 63 -11.21 38.80 4.02
C ASP A 63 -11.55 38.73 2.54
N TYR A 64 -11.54 37.52 1.96
CA TYR A 64 -11.91 37.29 0.57
C TYR A 64 -13.32 37.81 0.24
N TYR A 65 -14.32 37.42 1.01
CA TYR A 65 -15.70 37.84 0.76
C TYR A 65 -15.96 39.30 1.13
N SER A 66 -15.20 39.89 2.06
CA SER A 66 -15.32 41.32 2.42
C SER A 66 -14.87 42.23 1.29
N GLU A 67 -14.01 41.76 0.42
CA GLU A 67 -13.51 42.51 -0.76
C GLU A 67 -14.39 42.31 -2.01
N MET A 68 -15.32 41.35 -1.98
CA MET A 68 -16.24 41.12 -3.08
C MET A 68 -17.30 42.23 -3.22
N ASN A 69 -17.86 42.33 -4.41
CA ASN A 69 -19.00 43.20 -4.65
C ASN A 69 -20.26 42.67 -3.94
N TYR A 70 -20.84 43.45 -3.02
CA TYR A 70 -22.01 43.01 -2.26
C TYR A 70 -23.28 42.77 -3.11
N ALA A 71 -23.34 43.31 -4.32
CA ALA A 71 -24.42 42.96 -5.24
C ALA A 71 -24.30 41.53 -5.75
N ASP A 72 -23.05 41.04 -5.97
CA ASP A 72 -22.80 39.69 -6.41
C ASP A 72 -23.08 38.70 -5.26
N LEU A 73 -22.64 39.03 -4.04
CA LEU A 73 -22.96 38.24 -2.84
C LEU A 73 -24.48 38.18 -2.59
N ALA A 74 -25.20 39.30 -2.74
CA ALA A 74 -26.62 39.36 -2.58
C ALA A 74 -27.35 38.42 -3.57
N GLU A 75 -26.90 38.37 -4.82
CA GLU A 75 -27.43 37.43 -5.83
C GLU A 75 -27.18 35.97 -5.45
N MET A 76 -25.99 35.63 -4.93
CA MET A 76 -25.66 34.27 -4.51
C MET A 76 -26.51 33.76 -3.36
N PHE A 77 -26.98 34.64 -2.47
CA PHE A 77 -27.74 34.28 -1.26
C PHE A 77 -29.25 34.66 -1.34
N GLY A 78 -29.66 35.35 -2.39
CA GLY A 78 -31.06 35.83 -2.55
C GLY A 78 -31.43 36.90 -1.56
N GLU A 79 -30.46 37.71 -1.11
CA GLU A 79 -30.62 38.83 -0.17
C GLU A 79 -30.40 40.17 -0.88
N THR A 80 -30.35 41.27 -0.17
CA THR A 80 -30.08 42.59 -0.76
C THR A 80 -28.69 43.09 -0.42
N ALA A 81 -28.06 43.87 -1.33
CA ALA A 81 -26.72 44.43 -1.09
C ALA A 81 -26.74 45.37 0.13
N GLU A 82 -27.82 46.09 0.36
CA GLU A 82 -27.97 46.99 1.50
C GLU A 82 -27.99 46.25 2.85
N GLU A 83 -28.54 45.03 2.91
CA GLU A 83 -28.51 44.20 4.11
C GLU A 83 -27.08 43.77 4.42
N ILE A 84 -26.28 43.36 3.40
CA ILE A 84 -24.88 42.94 3.55
C ILE A 84 -24.03 44.15 3.95
N GLU A 85 -24.18 45.31 3.27
CA GLU A 85 -23.40 46.51 3.52
C GLU A 85 -23.66 47.10 4.92
N SER A 86 -24.89 46.90 5.46
CA SER A 86 -25.25 47.40 6.77
C SER A 86 -24.47 46.80 7.93
N ASP A 87 -24.18 45.50 7.87
CA ASP A 87 -23.37 44.76 8.83
C ASP A 87 -22.82 43.46 8.20
N PHE A 88 -21.73 43.60 7.46
CA PHE A 88 -21.10 42.47 6.80
C PHE A 88 -20.68 41.37 7.79
N SER A 89 -20.17 41.73 8.97
CA SER A 89 -19.73 40.76 9.96
C SER A 89 -20.88 39.87 10.44
N ALA A 90 -22.01 40.46 10.79
CA ALA A 90 -23.17 39.67 11.22
C ALA A 90 -23.75 38.82 10.08
N TRP A 91 -23.69 39.36 8.86
CA TRP A 91 -24.12 38.62 7.66
C TRP A 91 -23.18 37.41 7.39
N TYR A 92 -21.86 37.64 7.48
CA TYR A 92 -20.87 36.59 7.31
C TYR A 92 -21.07 35.48 8.36
N ASP A 93 -21.17 35.83 9.65
CA ASP A 93 -21.40 34.87 10.73
C ASP A 93 -22.62 33.98 10.51
N LYS A 94 -23.71 34.56 9.93
CA LYS A 94 -24.95 33.84 9.60
C LYS A 94 -24.73 32.81 8.50
N HIS A 95 -23.81 33.03 7.58
CA HIS A 95 -23.57 32.22 6.38
C HIS A 95 -22.18 31.51 6.37
N SER A 96 -21.44 31.60 7.45
CA SER A 96 -20.04 31.20 7.53
C SER A 96 -19.79 29.76 7.05
N ASP A 97 -20.59 28.79 7.49
CA ASP A 97 -20.44 27.37 7.11
C ASP A 97 -20.44 27.18 5.58
N LYS A 98 -21.36 27.90 4.89
CA LYS A 98 -21.44 27.82 3.44
C LYS A 98 -20.31 28.58 2.75
N LEU A 99 -20.03 29.82 3.21
CA LEU A 99 -18.99 30.66 2.62
C LEU A 99 -17.61 30.03 2.75
N GLU A 100 -17.30 29.48 3.91
CA GLU A 100 -16.03 28.77 4.15
C GLU A 100 -15.90 27.53 3.27
N THR A 101 -16.98 26.74 3.15
CA THR A 101 -16.98 25.59 2.26
C THR A 101 -16.83 25.98 0.79
N ASP A 102 -17.56 27.00 0.34
CA ASP A 102 -17.49 27.50 -1.05
C ASP A 102 -16.09 28.08 -1.35
N TYR A 103 -15.49 28.79 -0.40
CA TYR A 103 -14.13 29.33 -0.52
C TYR A 103 -13.06 28.22 -0.63
N VAL A 104 -13.17 27.18 0.21
CA VAL A 104 -12.28 26.02 0.15
C VAL A 104 -12.38 25.32 -1.20
N ASN A 105 -13.60 25.11 -1.68
CA ASN A 105 -13.82 24.46 -2.97
C ASN A 105 -13.24 25.30 -4.12
N LEU A 106 -13.46 26.61 -4.09
CA LEU A 106 -12.88 27.53 -5.08
C LEU A 106 -11.35 27.46 -5.08
N PHE A 107 -10.76 27.47 -3.91
CA PHE A 107 -9.29 27.41 -3.76
C PHE A 107 -8.74 26.05 -4.19
N ILE A 108 -9.41 24.96 -3.88
CA ILE A 108 -9.04 23.62 -4.34
C ILE A 108 -9.09 23.56 -5.87
N ASP A 109 -10.15 24.10 -6.49
CA ASP A 109 -10.27 24.16 -7.94
C ASP A 109 -9.16 24.97 -8.59
N GLU A 110 -8.81 26.13 -8.03
CA GLU A 110 -7.69 26.95 -8.51
C GLU A 110 -6.35 26.21 -8.36
N CYS A 111 -6.03 25.66 -7.20
CA CYS A 111 -4.80 24.92 -6.97
C CYS A 111 -4.69 23.69 -7.87
N PHE A 112 -5.79 22.98 -8.08
CA PHE A 112 -5.80 21.79 -8.90
C PHE A 112 -5.56 22.07 -10.38
N TRP A 113 -6.15 23.17 -10.89
CA TRP A 113 -6.06 23.48 -12.32
C TRP A 113 -4.84 24.32 -12.71
N GLU A 114 -4.37 25.20 -11.82
CA GLU A 114 -3.28 26.14 -12.11
C GLU A 114 -1.93 25.67 -11.55
N ASP A 115 -1.91 25.01 -10.37
CA ASP A 115 -0.71 24.63 -9.64
C ASP A 115 -0.69 23.12 -9.30
N GLU A 116 -1.18 22.28 -10.19
CA GLU A 116 -1.30 20.82 -9.96
C GLU A 116 0.03 20.18 -9.52
N GLU A 117 1.14 20.50 -10.18
CA GLU A 117 2.43 19.86 -9.90
C GLU A 117 2.98 20.20 -8.51
N PRO A 118 3.05 21.47 -8.06
CA PRO A 118 3.45 21.84 -6.71
C PRO A 118 2.55 21.22 -5.62
N PHE A 119 1.25 21.16 -5.86
CA PHE A 119 0.30 20.54 -4.94
C PHE A 119 0.55 19.03 -4.78
N GLN A 120 0.72 18.34 -5.90
CA GLN A 120 1.01 16.90 -5.88
C GLN A 120 2.39 16.58 -5.28
N GLU A 121 3.37 17.47 -5.46
CA GLU A 121 4.67 17.37 -4.80
C GLU A 121 4.54 17.45 -3.28
N MET A 122 3.73 18.38 -2.77
CA MET A 122 3.46 18.54 -1.34
C MET A 122 2.75 17.29 -0.77
N VAL A 123 1.77 16.75 -1.49
CA VAL A 123 1.08 15.51 -1.12
C VAL A 123 2.07 14.34 -1.04
N LEU A 124 2.95 14.20 -2.03
CA LEU A 124 3.96 13.15 -2.05
C LEU A 124 4.98 13.31 -0.91
N ASP A 125 5.36 14.54 -0.57
CA ASP A 125 6.27 14.81 0.55
C ASP A 125 5.64 14.45 1.89
N GLU A 126 4.35 14.71 2.07
CA GLU A 126 3.62 14.28 3.27
C GLU A 126 3.51 12.77 3.35
N LEU A 127 3.21 12.07 2.24
CA LEU A 127 3.21 10.60 2.19
C LEU A 127 4.58 10.00 2.51
N LEU A 128 5.68 10.66 2.14
CA LEU A 128 7.05 10.23 2.43
C LEU A 128 7.53 10.65 3.82
N SER A 129 6.77 11.46 4.54
CA SER A 129 7.17 11.96 5.86
C SER A 129 7.30 10.81 6.88
N ASP A 130 8.16 11.00 7.90
CA ASP A 130 8.32 10.00 8.97
C ASP A 130 7.08 9.86 9.87
N LYS A 131 6.09 10.73 9.70
CA LYS A 131 4.83 10.72 10.44
C LYS A 131 3.70 10.03 9.68
N SER A 132 3.90 9.76 8.40
CA SER A 132 2.88 9.13 7.56
C SER A 132 2.79 7.64 7.81
N ASP A 133 1.60 7.16 8.13
CA ASP A 133 1.29 5.73 8.24
C ASP A 133 1.39 5.01 6.88
N ASN A 134 1.35 5.77 5.78
CA ASN A 134 1.42 5.25 4.41
C ASN A 134 2.85 5.12 3.87
N LYS A 135 3.86 5.59 4.63
CA LYS A 135 5.24 5.67 4.14
C LYS A 135 5.80 4.32 3.69
N ASP A 136 5.65 3.31 4.52
CA ASP A 136 6.20 1.98 4.21
C ASP A 136 5.50 1.36 2.98
N GLU A 137 4.20 1.58 2.84
CA GLU A 137 3.44 1.15 1.67
C GLU A 137 3.88 1.90 0.40
N LEU A 138 4.07 3.21 0.50
CA LEU A 138 4.58 4.01 -0.60
C LEU A 138 6.00 3.60 -1.00
N LEU A 139 6.88 3.34 -0.02
CA LEU A 139 8.23 2.87 -0.29
C LEU A 139 8.26 1.48 -0.95
N ALA A 140 7.24 0.66 -0.74
CA ALA A 140 7.13 -0.61 -1.42
C ALA A 140 6.91 -0.49 -2.95
N LEU A 141 6.37 0.65 -3.45
CA LEU A 141 6.23 0.91 -4.88
C LEU A 141 7.55 1.07 -5.62
N ILE A 142 8.60 1.51 -4.93
CA ILE A 142 9.90 1.81 -5.55
C ILE A 142 10.72 0.56 -5.90
N VAL A 143 10.27 -0.61 -5.46
CA VAL A 143 10.96 -1.88 -5.74
C VAL A 143 10.93 -2.17 -7.25
N SER A 144 12.09 -2.38 -7.81
CA SER A 144 12.28 -2.66 -9.23
C SER A 144 12.88 -4.06 -9.47
N ASP A 145 12.78 -4.55 -10.69
CA ASP A 145 13.36 -5.84 -11.09
C ASP A 145 14.87 -5.93 -10.86
N SER A 146 15.57 -4.79 -10.78
CA SER A 146 17.00 -4.72 -10.49
C SER A 146 17.35 -4.71 -9.02
N ASP A 147 16.36 -4.60 -8.12
CA ASP A 147 16.61 -4.52 -6.68
C ASP A 147 16.97 -5.91 -6.11
N GLU A 148 17.84 -5.90 -5.10
CA GLU A 148 18.23 -7.12 -4.41
C GLU A 148 17.06 -7.66 -3.58
N ILE A 149 16.95 -8.98 -3.51
CA ILE A 149 15.99 -9.66 -2.66
C ILE A 149 16.53 -9.61 -1.24
N THR A 150 16.02 -8.70 -0.42
CA THR A 150 16.46 -8.49 0.97
C THR A 150 15.55 -9.15 2.00
N THR A 151 14.29 -9.36 1.66
CA THR A 151 13.30 -9.99 2.55
C THR A 151 12.49 -10.99 1.74
N ILE A 152 12.31 -12.17 2.28
CA ILE A 152 11.47 -13.22 1.69
C ILE A 152 10.57 -13.72 2.79
N GLU A 153 9.28 -13.66 2.53
CA GLU A 153 8.26 -14.25 3.37
C GLU A 153 7.51 -15.27 2.54
N THR A 154 7.20 -16.41 3.12
CA THR A 154 6.33 -17.40 2.52
C THR A 154 4.93 -17.20 3.03
N ASP A 155 3.95 -17.26 2.13
CA ASP A 155 2.53 -17.15 2.48
C ASP A 155 2.13 -18.33 3.39
N GLU A 156 1.08 -18.10 4.19
CA GLU A 156 0.43 -19.13 5.01
C GLU A 156 -0.21 -20.27 4.19
N ASN A 157 -0.30 -20.12 2.88
CA ASN A 157 -0.75 -21.13 1.93
C ASN A 157 0.27 -22.27 1.77
N PHE A 158 0.75 -22.76 2.89
CA PHE A 158 1.59 -23.92 2.94
C PHE A 158 0.72 -25.17 2.94
N MET A 159 0.87 -25.99 1.91
CA MET A 159 0.16 -27.26 1.78
C MET A 159 1.14 -28.43 1.82
N TYR A 160 0.78 -29.48 2.49
CA TYR A 160 1.50 -30.73 2.37
C TYR A 160 0.58 -31.85 1.85
N ILE A 161 1.16 -32.79 1.14
CA ILE A 161 0.45 -33.94 0.59
C ILE A 161 0.92 -35.17 1.36
N PRO A 162 0.08 -35.76 2.23
CA PRO A 162 0.39 -37.00 2.92
C PRO A 162 0.55 -38.15 1.93
N ASP A 163 1.39 -39.12 2.27
CA ASP A 163 1.65 -40.32 1.43
C ASP A 163 0.39 -41.16 1.10
N PHE A 164 -0.68 -41.00 1.87
CA PHE A 164 -1.93 -41.74 1.72
C PHE A 164 -3.05 -40.99 1.00
N MET A 165 -2.75 -39.76 0.55
CA MET A 165 -3.68 -39.01 -0.27
C MET A 165 -3.49 -39.36 -1.74
N ASP A 166 -4.60 -39.43 -2.44
CA ASP A 166 -4.66 -39.66 -3.87
C ASP A 166 -5.58 -38.62 -4.54
N ASP A 167 -5.73 -38.71 -5.85
CA ASP A 167 -6.55 -37.81 -6.65
C ASP A 167 -8.06 -37.87 -6.31
N GLU A 168 -8.49 -38.89 -5.54
CA GLU A 168 -9.88 -39.08 -5.10
C GLU A 168 -10.14 -38.42 -3.73
N THR A 169 -9.10 -37.97 -3.02
CA THR A 169 -9.22 -37.33 -1.71
C THR A 169 -9.95 -36.01 -1.84
N THR A 170 -11.05 -35.83 -1.14
CA THR A 170 -11.85 -34.62 -1.17
C THR A 170 -11.19 -33.51 -0.34
N ASP A 171 -11.53 -32.23 -0.64
CA ASP A 171 -11.03 -31.07 0.12
C ASP A 171 -11.36 -31.17 1.62
N GLU A 172 -12.54 -31.69 1.98
CA GLU A 172 -12.96 -31.90 3.37
C GLU A 172 -12.11 -32.98 4.08
N GLU A 173 -11.78 -34.04 3.40
CA GLU A 173 -10.88 -35.08 3.93
C GLU A 173 -9.49 -34.54 4.10
N PHE A 174 -9.01 -33.72 3.16
CA PHE A 174 -7.72 -33.06 3.24
C PHE A 174 -7.63 -32.11 4.45
N GLU A 175 -8.63 -31.24 4.65
CA GLU A 175 -8.68 -30.34 5.80
C GLU A 175 -8.70 -31.11 7.13
N ASN A 176 -9.46 -32.20 7.22
CA ASN A 176 -9.48 -33.03 8.40
C ASN A 176 -8.12 -33.68 8.70
N ILE A 177 -7.40 -34.09 7.67
CA ILE A 177 -6.05 -34.64 7.80
C ILE A 177 -5.07 -33.56 8.26
N LEU A 178 -5.14 -32.36 7.69
CA LEU A 178 -4.31 -31.23 8.12
C LEU A 178 -4.54 -30.89 9.59
N GLU A 179 -5.79 -30.81 10.03
CA GLU A 179 -6.13 -30.54 11.43
C GLU A 179 -5.61 -31.63 12.37
N TYR A 180 -5.74 -32.87 11.99
CA TYR A 180 -5.22 -34.00 12.75
C TYR A 180 -3.68 -33.91 12.88
N ARG A 181 -3.00 -33.52 11.81
CA ARG A 181 -1.53 -33.42 11.75
C ARG A 181 -0.97 -32.28 12.57
N LYS A 182 -1.67 -31.16 12.67
CA LYS A 182 -1.27 -30.03 13.52
C LYS A 182 -1.05 -30.43 15.00
N GLY A 183 -1.73 -31.47 15.46
CA GLY A 183 -1.64 -31.94 16.83
C GLY A 183 -0.57 -33.03 17.11
N TYR A 184 0.09 -33.55 16.07
CA TYR A 184 1.01 -34.69 16.22
C TYR A 184 2.35 -34.43 15.52
N PRO A 185 3.49 -34.63 16.21
CA PRO A 185 4.78 -34.57 15.58
C PRO A 185 4.92 -35.68 14.55
N CYS A 186 5.74 -35.42 13.57
CA CYS A 186 6.07 -36.38 12.55
C CYS A 186 6.93 -37.49 13.14
N ASP A 187 6.33 -38.62 13.48
CA ASP A 187 7.01 -39.80 14.04
C ASP A 187 7.35 -40.87 13.00
N GLY A 188 7.16 -40.56 11.73
CA GLY A 188 7.38 -41.46 10.61
C GLY A 188 6.13 -42.23 10.14
N TRP A 189 5.02 -42.18 10.88
CA TRP A 189 3.76 -42.74 10.47
C TRP A 189 2.86 -41.74 9.80
N GLY A 190 2.63 -41.90 8.50
CA GLY A 190 1.83 -40.93 7.73
C GLY A 190 2.44 -39.56 7.67
N ALA A 191 3.76 -39.44 7.78
CA ALA A 191 4.45 -38.23 7.52
C ALA A 191 4.21 -37.75 6.08
N PRO A 192 4.05 -36.45 5.84
CA PRO A 192 3.84 -35.95 4.50
C PRO A 192 5.04 -36.31 3.61
N LYS A 193 4.75 -36.56 2.34
CA LYS A 193 5.78 -36.86 1.33
C LYS A 193 6.62 -35.62 1.04
N GLU A 194 5.93 -34.51 0.91
CA GLU A 194 6.48 -33.22 0.57
C GLU A 194 5.57 -32.10 1.06
N TYR A 195 6.16 -30.95 1.32
CA TYR A 195 5.41 -29.72 1.54
C TYR A 195 5.46 -28.86 0.28
N LYS A 196 4.36 -28.17 0.02
CA LYS A 196 4.22 -27.33 -1.15
C LYS A 196 3.89 -25.91 -0.73
N LEU A 197 4.78 -25.00 -1.04
CA LEU A 197 4.60 -23.56 -0.83
C LEU A 197 4.19 -22.93 -2.15
N PHE A 198 3.13 -22.12 -2.13
CA PHE A 198 2.59 -21.55 -3.35
C PHE A 198 3.04 -20.12 -3.61
N THR A 199 3.41 -19.36 -2.59
CA THR A 199 3.68 -17.94 -2.74
C THR A 199 4.97 -17.57 -2.03
N VAL A 200 5.84 -16.87 -2.74
CA VAL A 200 6.99 -16.14 -2.19
C VAL A 200 6.67 -14.67 -2.24
N ILE A 201 6.68 -14.02 -1.10
CA ILE A 201 6.37 -12.60 -0.93
C ILE A 201 7.68 -11.86 -0.71
N VAL A 202 8.03 -10.95 -1.62
CA VAL A 202 9.15 -10.03 -1.43
C VAL A 202 8.65 -8.75 -0.74
N ASN A 203 7.49 -8.25 -1.17
CA ASN A 203 6.73 -7.21 -0.50
C ASN A 203 5.26 -7.24 -0.96
N LYS A 204 4.44 -6.27 -0.53
CA LYS A 204 3.01 -6.14 -0.88
C LYS A 204 2.76 -6.20 -2.41
N TYR A 205 3.65 -5.65 -3.23
CA TYR A 205 3.47 -5.53 -4.68
C TYR A 205 4.26 -6.55 -5.49
N VAL A 206 5.25 -7.19 -4.87
CA VAL A 206 6.14 -8.13 -5.56
C VAL A 206 5.98 -9.50 -4.93
N ARG A 207 5.18 -10.32 -5.59
CA ARG A 207 4.87 -11.69 -5.22
C ARG A 207 5.18 -12.63 -6.37
N PHE A 208 5.62 -13.82 -6.03
CA PHE A 208 5.85 -14.88 -6.99
C PHE A 208 5.04 -16.11 -6.57
N GLU A 209 4.11 -16.51 -7.43
CA GLU A 209 3.45 -17.80 -7.29
C GLU A 209 4.41 -18.88 -7.76
N VAL A 210 4.85 -19.71 -6.81
CA VAL A 210 5.80 -20.77 -7.08
C VAL A 210 5.39 -22.03 -6.34
N GLU A 211 5.76 -23.15 -6.87
CA GLU A 211 5.71 -24.44 -6.16
C GLU A 211 7.07 -24.71 -5.56
N MET A 212 7.12 -24.82 -4.23
CA MET A 212 8.31 -25.25 -3.51
C MET A 212 8.04 -26.61 -2.87
N TYR A 213 8.96 -27.54 -3.08
CA TYR A 213 8.89 -28.85 -2.51
C TYR A 213 9.99 -29.00 -1.47
N LEU A 214 9.60 -29.23 -0.23
CA LEU A 214 10.54 -29.59 0.82
C LEU A 214 10.69 -31.09 0.87
N SER A 215 11.85 -31.57 1.25
CA SER A 215 12.05 -32.99 1.46
C SER A 215 11.14 -33.51 2.58
N LYS A 216 10.85 -34.79 2.54
CA LYS A 216 10.08 -35.45 3.59
C LYS A 216 10.74 -35.29 4.96
N TYR A 217 12.06 -35.29 5.01
CA TYR A 217 12.83 -35.12 6.25
C TYR A 217 12.64 -33.72 6.82
N ALA A 218 12.77 -32.68 6.01
CA ALA A 218 12.56 -31.29 6.43
C ALA A 218 11.12 -31.09 6.90
N ALA A 219 10.14 -31.60 6.16
CA ALA A 219 8.75 -31.56 6.51
C ALA A 219 8.47 -32.19 7.89
N CYS A 220 9.02 -33.37 8.15
CA CYS A 220 8.87 -34.06 9.42
C CYS A 220 9.54 -33.34 10.59
N LYS A 221 10.71 -32.77 10.37
CA LYS A 221 11.50 -32.12 11.40
C LYS A 221 10.90 -30.82 11.88
N TYR A 222 10.25 -30.08 10.99
CA TYR A 222 9.78 -28.71 11.24
C TYR A 222 8.28 -28.57 11.20
N GLU A 223 7.53 -29.66 11.30
CA GLU A 223 6.09 -29.62 11.35
C GLU A 223 5.57 -28.72 12.48
N VAL A 224 4.57 -27.92 12.18
CA VAL A 224 4.03 -26.89 13.06
C VAL A 224 3.56 -27.46 14.40
N GLY A 225 4.09 -26.95 15.49
CA GLY A 225 3.47 -27.01 16.80
C GLY A 225 4.14 -27.88 17.85
N VAL A 226 5.28 -28.52 17.59
CA VAL A 226 5.82 -29.51 18.55
C VAL A 226 7.30 -29.28 18.91
N GLY A 227 7.69 -28.06 19.20
CA GLY A 227 9.00 -27.78 19.80
C GLY A 227 10.22 -27.95 18.88
N TRP A 228 10.01 -28.18 17.60
CA TRP A 228 11.05 -28.42 16.59
C TRP A 228 11.37 -27.22 15.71
N GLY A 229 10.73 -26.09 15.99
CA GLY A 229 10.84 -24.88 15.19
C GLY A 229 9.65 -24.66 14.27
N ASN A 230 9.64 -23.52 13.61
CA ASN A 230 8.59 -23.12 12.67
C ASN A 230 8.99 -23.57 11.27
N ILE A 231 8.11 -24.31 10.59
CA ILE A 231 8.36 -24.79 9.23
C ILE A 231 8.56 -23.63 8.23
N PHE A 232 7.89 -22.51 8.43
CA PHE A 232 8.03 -21.33 7.57
C PHE A 232 9.39 -20.66 7.75
N GLU A 233 9.89 -20.55 8.99
CA GLU A 233 11.24 -20.05 9.25
C GLU A 233 12.29 -20.96 8.62
N TYR A 234 12.10 -22.27 8.72
CA TYR A 234 12.98 -23.21 8.06
C TYR A 234 12.92 -23.11 6.53
N ALA A 235 11.72 -23.01 5.96
CA ALA A 235 11.52 -22.83 4.52
C ALA A 235 12.19 -21.53 4.02
N ASN A 236 12.06 -20.45 4.77
CA ASN A 236 12.71 -19.17 4.46
C ASN A 236 14.25 -19.27 4.52
N ASP A 237 14.81 -19.95 5.51
CA ASP A 237 16.26 -20.19 5.60
C ASP A 237 16.76 -21.06 4.43
N MET A 238 16.05 -22.13 4.11
CA MET A 238 16.37 -22.99 2.97
C MET A 238 16.22 -22.25 1.64
N LEU A 239 15.18 -21.44 1.48
CA LEU A 239 14.99 -20.61 0.30
C LEU A 239 16.13 -19.59 0.15
N SER A 240 16.51 -18.91 1.21
CA SER A 240 17.63 -17.97 1.21
C SER A 240 18.96 -18.64 0.81
N LYS A 241 19.22 -19.85 1.32
CA LYS A 241 20.38 -20.66 0.93
C LYS A 241 20.32 -21.09 -0.52
N PHE A 242 19.14 -21.49 -0.99
CA PHE A 242 18.91 -21.85 -2.39
C PHE A 242 19.19 -20.68 -3.33
N LEU A 243 18.61 -19.50 -3.06
CA LEU A 243 18.83 -18.30 -3.86
C LEU A 243 20.30 -17.92 -3.93
N SER A 244 21.02 -18.05 -2.81
CA SER A 244 22.46 -17.81 -2.75
C SER A 244 23.25 -18.82 -3.59
N ARG A 245 22.90 -20.12 -3.52
CA ARG A 245 23.55 -21.19 -4.29
C ARG A 245 23.36 -21.02 -5.80
N GLU A 246 22.15 -20.69 -6.21
CA GLU A 246 21.79 -20.46 -7.62
C GLU A 246 22.22 -19.07 -8.12
N ASN A 247 22.85 -18.25 -7.25
CA ASN A 247 23.27 -16.88 -7.55
C ASN A 247 22.11 -15.96 -7.99
N ILE A 248 20.90 -16.20 -7.44
CA ILE A 248 19.72 -15.38 -7.63
C ILE A 248 19.78 -14.25 -6.61
N LYS A 249 20.01 -13.02 -7.06
CA LYS A 249 20.20 -11.86 -6.19
C LYS A 249 19.12 -10.81 -6.36
N THR A 250 18.62 -10.67 -7.56
CA THR A 250 17.63 -9.65 -7.90
C THR A 250 16.26 -10.26 -8.18
N ILE A 251 15.24 -9.44 -8.12
CA ILE A 251 13.88 -9.83 -8.52
C ILE A 251 13.85 -10.35 -9.96
N LYS A 252 14.64 -9.73 -10.83
CA LYS A 252 14.77 -10.20 -12.22
C LYS A 252 15.38 -11.59 -12.29
N ASP A 253 16.47 -11.83 -11.54
CA ASP A 253 17.10 -13.16 -11.54
C ASP A 253 16.11 -14.24 -11.09
N LEU A 254 15.27 -13.93 -10.08
CA LEU A 254 14.23 -14.84 -9.61
C LEU A 254 13.17 -15.09 -10.69
N LYS A 255 12.68 -14.04 -11.34
CA LYS A 255 11.72 -14.18 -12.46
C LYS A 255 12.28 -15.04 -13.59
N ASP A 256 13.53 -14.77 -13.97
CA ASP A 256 14.20 -15.51 -15.04
C ASP A 256 14.41 -16.98 -14.65
N TYR A 257 14.77 -17.26 -13.39
CA TYR A 257 14.87 -18.62 -12.88
C TYR A 257 13.54 -19.35 -12.93
N LEU A 258 12.49 -18.75 -12.39
CA LEU A 258 11.14 -19.36 -12.35
C LEU A 258 10.61 -19.64 -13.76
N ALA A 259 10.77 -18.71 -14.68
CA ALA A 259 10.34 -18.89 -16.07
C ALA A 259 11.05 -20.08 -16.76
N ASN A 260 12.27 -20.37 -16.38
CA ASN A 260 13.06 -21.49 -16.92
C ASN A 260 12.87 -22.81 -16.15
N ASN A 261 12.20 -22.81 -15.02
CA ASN A 261 12.03 -23.97 -14.13
C ASN A 261 10.58 -24.24 -13.78
N GLU A 262 9.65 -23.99 -14.70
CA GLU A 262 8.20 -24.26 -14.54
C GLU A 262 7.58 -23.64 -13.28
N ASN A 263 8.07 -22.46 -12.88
CA ASN A 263 7.72 -21.79 -11.64
C ASN A 263 7.95 -22.62 -10.37
N ARG A 264 8.98 -23.44 -10.37
CA ARG A 264 9.31 -24.32 -9.24
C ARG A 264 10.66 -24.00 -8.63
N ILE A 265 10.70 -24.10 -7.31
CA ILE A 265 11.92 -24.12 -6.51
C ILE A 265 11.91 -25.40 -5.72
N LEU A 266 12.89 -26.24 -5.94
CA LEU A 266 13.08 -27.48 -5.17
C LEU A 266 14.03 -27.20 -4.01
N LEU A 267 13.53 -27.29 -2.80
CA LEU A 267 14.31 -27.22 -1.58
C LEU A 267 14.63 -28.64 -1.12
N GLU A 268 15.89 -28.96 -1.06
CA GLU A 268 16.42 -30.24 -0.57
C GLU A 268 17.32 -30.00 0.63
N ASP A 269 17.31 -30.92 1.59
CA ASP A 269 18.14 -30.87 2.81
C ASP A 269 19.63 -31.02 2.51
#